data_988c4bbb1ad09a948f00a6452a92954b
#
_entry.id   988c4bbb1ad09a948f00a6452a92954b
#
_cell.length_a   1.000
_cell.length_b   1.000
_cell.length_c   1.000
_cell.angle_alpha   90.00
_cell.angle_beta   90.00
_cell.angle_gamma   90.00
#
_symmetry.space_group_name_H-M   'P 1'
#
loop_
_entity.id
_entity.type
_entity.pdbx_description
1 polymer ?
#
loop_
_entity_poly.entity_id
_entity_poly.type
_entity_poly.pdbx_seq_one_letter_code
_entity_poly.pdbx_strand_id
1 'polypeptide(L)'
;MLKKVFLYLFICSFIVPPAYSRDNIETIGDILQIALPVTAFGMTFHFKDNKGRGKFYKSALIASIVTVTLKYTVYDVRPNGNDSHSFVSGHTVAAFLGASFMQRRYGWKYGAIYIPASFVGWSRIKSKNHDFYDVGRGAILGIISTYIFTRHRNKDSHLMPLIKPNTYGLNFTYEW
;
A
#
# COMPACT_ATOMS: atom_id res chain seq x y z
N MET A 1 8.81 -17.32 -11.91
CA MET A 1 9.34 -17.63 -10.59
C MET A 1 9.44 -16.38 -9.70
N LEU A 2 10.09 -15.31 -10.12
CA LEU A 2 10.30 -14.07 -9.33
C LEU A 2 9.00 -13.46 -8.75
N LYS A 3 7.90 -13.43 -9.51
CA LYS A 3 6.60 -12.89 -9.08
C LYS A 3 5.97 -13.67 -7.92
N LYS A 4 6.18 -14.99 -7.85
CA LYS A 4 5.68 -15.83 -6.74
C LYS A 4 6.52 -15.62 -5.48
N VAL A 5 7.84 -15.58 -5.62
CA VAL A 5 8.75 -15.30 -4.50
C VAL A 5 8.45 -13.93 -3.89
N PHE A 6 8.17 -12.94 -4.73
CA PHE A 6 7.81 -11.60 -4.30
C PHE A 6 6.49 -11.54 -3.52
N LEU A 7 5.48 -12.28 -3.97
CA LEU A 7 4.19 -12.40 -3.26
C LEU A 7 4.39 -13.05 -1.89
N TYR A 8 5.23 -14.07 -1.78
CA TYR A 8 5.55 -14.71 -0.50
C TYR A 8 6.31 -13.77 0.44
N LEU A 9 7.30 -13.02 -0.04
CA LEU A 9 8.03 -12.04 0.77
C LEU A 9 7.11 -10.91 1.24
N PHE A 10 6.20 -10.44 0.39
CA PHE A 10 5.20 -9.43 0.75
C PHE A 10 4.23 -9.94 1.82
N ILE A 11 3.74 -11.19 1.68
CA ILE A 11 2.85 -11.82 2.67
C ILE A 11 3.62 -12.07 3.98
N CYS A 12 4.86 -12.60 3.92
CA CYS A 12 5.67 -12.89 5.11
C CYS A 12 6.06 -11.63 5.89
N SER A 13 6.25 -10.47 5.24
CA SER A 13 6.57 -9.21 5.93
C SER A 13 5.42 -8.67 6.79
N PHE A 14 4.20 -9.21 6.62
CA PHE A 14 3.00 -8.81 7.37
C PHE A 14 2.43 -9.91 8.28
N ILE A 15 3.00 -11.13 8.26
CA ILE A 15 2.60 -12.20 9.18
C ILE A 15 3.24 -11.92 10.54
N VAL A 16 2.47 -11.33 11.45
CA VAL A 16 2.82 -11.23 12.85
C VAL A 16 2.33 -12.52 13.53
N PRO A 17 3.19 -13.23 14.29
CA PRO A 17 2.75 -14.41 15.04
C PRO A 17 1.65 -14.05 16.03
N PRO A 18 0.68 -14.95 16.28
CA PRO A 18 -0.41 -14.69 17.21
C PRO A 18 0.13 -14.51 18.64
N ALA A 19 -0.02 -13.32 19.19
CA ALA A 19 0.26 -13.06 20.59
C ALA A 19 -0.98 -13.39 21.44
N TYR A 20 -0.74 -13.96 22.59
CA TYR A 20 -1.71 -14.40 23.59
C TYR A 20 -2.66 -13.26 23.98
N SER A 21 -3.97 -13.52 23.99
CA SER A 21 -5.05 -12.60 24.42
C SER A 21 -5.09 -11.25 23.70
N ARG A 22 -5.42 -11.30 22.40
CA ARG A 22 -5.67 -10.08 21.62
C ARG A 22 -7.08 -9.55 21.87
N ASP A 23 -7.20 -8.24 22.07
CA ASP A 23 -8.48 -7.54 22.01
C ASP A 23 -9.12 -7.72 20.62
N ASN A 24 -10.45 -7.85 20.55
CA ASN A 24 -11.21 -7.96 19.30
C ASN A 24 -10.87 -6.82 18.31
N ILE A 25 -10.58 -5.63 18.82
CA ILE A 25 -10.18 -4.46 18.02
C ILE A 25 -8.86 -4.71 17.30
N GLU A 26 -7.89 -5.29 17.99
CA GLU A 26 -6.59 -5.62 17.41
C GLU A 26 -6.73 -6.70 16.33
N THR A 27 -7.50 -7.73 16.61
CA THR A 27 -7.76 -8.83 15.67
C THR A 27 -8.45 -8.32 14.39
N ILE A 28 -9.44 -7.44 14.49
CA ILE A 28 -10.09 -6.82 13.32
C ILE A 28 -9.07 -5.99 12.53
N GLY A 29 -8.23 -5.22 13.22
CA GLY A 29 -7.16 -4.46 12.56
C GLY A 29 -6.17 -5.36 11.80
N ASP A 30 -5.81 -6.53 12.36
CA ASP A 30 -4.94 -7.53 11.72
C ASP A 30 -5.58 -8.15 10.47
N ILE A 31 -6.86 -8.41 10.50
CA ILE A 31 -7.59 -8.90 9.33
C ILE A 31 -7.65 -7.82 8.24
N LEU A 32 -8.02 -6.60 8.61
CA LEU A 32 -8.18 -5.51 7.65
C LEU A 32 -6.86 -5.08 7.00
N GLN A 33 -5.74 -5.14 7.69
CA GLN A 33 -4.43 -4.84 7.10
C GLN A 33 -4.06 -5.76 5.93
N ILE A 34 -4.57 -7.00 5.93
CA ILE A 34 -4.38 -7.97 4.85
C ILE A 34 -5.50 -7.83 3.82
N ALA A 35 -6.74 -7.71 4.27
CA ALA A 35 -7.92 -7.67 3.40
C ALA A 35 -7.87 -6.47 2.43
N LEU A 36 -7.43 -5.30 2.88
CA LEU A 36 -7.38 -4.09 2.06
C LEU A 36 -6.43 -4.21 0.85
N PRO A 37 -5.15 -4.56 1.00
CA PRO A 37 -4.26 -4.74 -0.15
C PRO A 37 -4.64 -5.96 -1.01
N VAL A 38 -5.19 -7.03 -0.42
CA VAL A 38 -5.70 -8.18 -1.17
C VAL A 38 -6.89 -7.78 -2.04
N THR A 39 -7.83 -7.01 -1.51
CA THR A 39 -8.97 -6.46 -2.27
C THR A 39 -8.47 -5.54 -3.39
N ALA A 40 -7.55 -4.62 -3.09
CA ALA A 40 -6.96 -3.74 -4.09
C ALA A 40 -6.30 -4.50 -5.24
N PHE A 41 -5.56 -5.55 -4.91
CA PHE A 41 -4.94 -6.43 -5.90
C PHE A 41 -5.99 -7.24 -6.67
N GLY A 42 -7.00 -7.80 -5.98
CA GLY A 42 -8.12 -8.53 -6.58
C GLY A 42 -8.90 -7.69 -7.60
N MET A 43 -9.09 -6.40 -7.32
CA MET A 43 -9.74 -5.49 -8.27
C MET A 43 -8.99 -5.40 -9.61
N THR A 44 -7.67 -5.59 -9.64
CA THR A 44 -6.90 -5.59 -10.90
C THR A 44 -7.28 -6.77 -11.81
N PHE A 45 -7.70 -7.90 -11.24
CA PHE A 45 -8.20 -9.04 -12.01
C PHE A 45 -9.65 -8.80 -12.44
N HIS A 46 -10.50 -8.33 -11.53
CA HIS A 46 -11.89 -8.01 -11.84
C HIS A 46 -11.99 -7.02 -13.02
N PHE A 47 -11.17 -5.98 -13.02
CA PHE A 47 -11.14 -4.99 -14.09
C PHE A 47 -10.23 -5.37 -15.27
N LYS A 48 -9.62 -6.56 -15.29
CA LYS A 48 -8.65 -7.01 -16.29
C LYS A 48 -7.49 -6.00 -16.49
N ASP A 49 -7.06 -5.37 -15.41
CA ASP A 49 -6.06 -4.29 -15.40
C ASP A 49 -4.64 -4.80 -15.20
N ASN A 50 -4.05 -5.35 -16.26
CA ASN A 50 -2.68 -5.88 -16.24
C ASN A 50 -1.64 -4.80 -15.90
N LYS A 51 -1.84 -3.56 -16.39
CA LYS A 51 -0.97 -2.42 -16.07
C LYS A 51 -1.07 -2.06 -14.59
N GLY A 52 -2.30 -2.05 -14.03
CA GLY A 52 -2.55 -1.80 -12.61
C GLY A 52 -1.86 -2.83 -11.72
N ARG A 53 -1.86 -4.13 -12.09
CA ARG A 53 -1.11 -5.17 -11.35
C ARG A 53 0.38 -4.85 -11.24
N GLY A 54 1.01 -4.45 -12.33
CA GLY A 54 2.41 -4.05 -12.32
C GLY A 54 2.67 -2.83 -11.45
N LYS A 55 1.76 -1.85 -11.47
CA LYS A 55 1.83 -0.65 -10.63
C LYS A 55 1.65 -0.99 -9.15
N PHE A 56 0.70 -1.88 -8.81
CA PHE A 56 0.51 -2.37 -7.44
C PHE A 56 1.76 -3.04 -6.89
N TYR A 57 2.38 -3.96 -7.66
CA TYR A 57 3.62 -4.62 -7.24
C TYR A 57 4.75 -3.63 -6.96
N LYS A 58 4.93 -2.62 -7.82
CA LYS A 58 5.95 -1.59 -7.62
C LYS A 58 5.69 -0.77 -6.35
N SER A 59 4.44 -0.36 -6.12
CA SER A 59 4.04 0.37 -4.92
C SER A 59 4.27 -0.46 -3.66
N ALA A 60 3.85 -1.73 -3.67
CA ALA A 60 4.01 -2.65 -2.55
C ALA A 60 5.49 -2.94 -2.26
N LEU A 61 6.31 -3.14 -3.30
CA LEU A 61 7.74 -3.38 -3.15
C LEU A 61 8.43 -2.21 -2.46
N ILE A 62 8.23 -0.99 -2.96
CA ILE A 62 8.91 0.18 -2.40
C ILE A 62 8.41 0.46 -0.97
N ALA A 63 7.11 0.32 -0.72
CA ALA A 63 6.54 0.46 0.62
C ALA A 63 7.17 -0.53 1.59
N SER A 64 7.31 -1.80 1.20
CA SER A 64 7.92 -2.84 2.04
C SER A 64 9.41 -2.57 2.30
N ILE A 65 10.19 -2.23 1.26
CA ILE A 65 11.62 -1.93 1.40
C ILE A 65 11.81 -0.75 2.36
N VAL A 66 11.08 0.35 2.13
CA VAL A 66 11.21 1.55 2.98
C VAL A 66 10.76 1.26 4.42
N THR A 67 9.64 0.52 4.60
CA THR A 67 9.15 0.14 5.94
C THR A 67 10.20 -0.67 6.70
N VAL A 68 10.76 -1.70 6.06
CA VAL A 68 11.79 -2.56 6.69
C VAL A 68 13.04 -1.75 7.00
N THR A 69 13.54 -0.96 6.04
CA THR A 69 14.71 -0.11 6.24
C THR A 69 14.52 0.83 7.43
N LEU A 70 13.40 1.56 7.48
CA LEU A 70 13.13 2.50 8.57
C LEU A 70 13.03 1.80 9.93
N LYS A 71 12.41 0.61 10.00
CA LYS A 71 12.32 -0.17 11.24
C LYS A 71 13.65 -0.60 11.80
N TYR A 72 14.63 -0.90 10.95
CA TYR A 72 15.95 -1.37 11.40
C TYR A 72 17.00 -0.25 11.49
N THR A 73 16.75 0.93 10.91
CA THR A 73 17.68 2.06 10.98
C THR A 73 17.30 3.09 12.03
N VAL A 74 16.01 3.17 12.41
CA VAL A 74 15.54 4.13 13.39
C VAL A 74 15.14 3.41 14.68
N TYR A 75 15.85 3.71 15.76
CA TYR A 75 15.51 3.20 17.08
C TYR A 75 14.32 3.98 17.65
N ASP A 76 13.21 3.30 17.88
CA ASP A 76 11.98 3.90 18.44
C ASP A 76 11.22 2.84 19.24
N VAL A 77 11.05 3.05 20.54
CA VAL A 77 10.47 2.05 21.45
C VAL A 77 8.94 2.10 21.37
N ARG A 78 8.31 0.93 21.24
CA ARG A 78 6.85 0.83 21.25
C ARG A 78 6.26 1.32 22.56
N PRO A 79 5.05 1.91 22.56
CA PRO A 79 4.36 2.35 23.79
C PRO A 79 4.14 1.23 24.81
N ASN A 80 4.08 -0.04 24.38
CA ASN A 80 3.99 -1.21 25.27
C ASN A 80 5.35 -1.71 25.80
N GLY A 81 6.47 -1.12 25.37
CA GLY A 81 7.82 -1.48 25.78
C GLY A 81 8.37 -2.81 25.22
N ASN A 82 7.62 -3.52 24.37
CA ASN A 82 7.98 -4.88 23.95
C ASN A 82 8.97 -4.95 22.79
N ASP A 83 9.22 -3.84 22.08
CA ASP A 83 10.04 -3.81 20.88
C ASP A 83 10.58 -2.40 20.61
N SER A 84 11.76 -2.32 20.02
CA SER A 84 12.45 -1.06 19.67
C SER A 84 12.34 -0.67 18.19
N HIS A 85 11.43 -1.30 17.43
CA HIS A 85 11.24 -1.07 16.00
C HIS A 85 9.86 -0.46 15.71
N SER A 86 9.51 0.61 16.45
CA SER A 86 8.18 1.24 16.36
C SER A 86 8.05 2.22 15.20
N PHE A 87 9.09 2.92 14.82
CA PHE A 87 9.14 4.16 14.01
C PHE A 87 8.07 4.31 12.91
N VAL A 88 7.67 3.21 12.26
CA VAL A 88 6.61 3.19 11.26
C VAL A 88 5.71 1.97 11.44
N SER A 89 4.39 2.19 11.48
CA SER A 89 3.41 1.11 11.58
C SER A 89 3.25 0.38 10.24
N GLY A 90 3.79 -0.84 10.13
CA GLY A 90 3.66 -1.67 8.93
C GLY A 90 2.20 -2.04 8.60
N HIS A 91 1.36 -2.27 9.62
CA HIS A 91 -0.09 -2.52 9.45
C HIS A 91 -0.77 -1.34 8.76
N THR A 92 -0.45 -0.13 9.21
CA THR A 92 -0.99 1.11 8.63
C THR A 92 -0.47 1.32 7.20
N VAL A 93 0.82 1.06 6.95
CA VAL A 93 1.39 1.11 5.58
C VAL A 93 0.59 0.22 4.63
N ALA A 94 0.37 -1.06 4.99
CA ALA A 94 -0.35 -2.01 4.15
C ALA A 94 -1.79 -1.58 3.90
N ALA A 95 -2.50 -1.16 4.94
CA ALA A 95 -3.89 -0.73 4.84
C ALA A 95 -4.04 0.51 3.93
N PHE A 96 -3.21 1.54 4.15
CA PHE A 96 -3.26 2.76 3.34
C PHE A 96 -2.72 2.58 1.92
N LEU A 97 -1.78 1.65 1.69
CA LEU A 97 -1.37 1.26 0.35
C LEU A 97 -2.55 0.65 -0.42
N GLY A 98 -3.28 -0.29 0.18
CA GLY A 98 -4.46 -0.88 -0.45
C GLY A 98 -5.55 0.16 -0.74
N ALA A 99 -5.88 0.99 0.25
CA ALA A 99 -6.89 2.04 0.14
C ALA A 99 -6.53 3.07 -0.94
N SER A 100 -5.30 3.59 -0.90
CA SER A 100 -4.83 4.60 -1.85
C SER A 100 -4.71 4.05 -3.27
N PHE A 101 -4.34 2.77 -3.43
CA PHE A 101 -4.33 2.14 -4.74
C PHE A 101 -5.73 2.08 -5.36
N MET A 102 -6.74 1.64 -4.60
CA MET A 102 -8.12 1.58 -5.09
C MET A 102 -8.62 2.97 -5.49
N GLN A 103 -8.42 3.97 -4.65
CA GLN A 103 -8.83 5.34 -4.93
C GLN A 103 -8.06 5.94 -6.11
N ARG A 104 -6.73 5.81 -6.14
CA ARG A 104 -5.88 6.42 -7.16
C ARG A 104 -6.07 5.77 -8.54
N ARG A 105 -6.25 4.44 -8.58
CA ARG A 105 -6.37 3.68 -9.84
C ARG A 105 -7.79 3.69 -10.40
N TYR A 106 -8.80 3.58 -9.53
CA TYR A 106 -10.19 3.38 -9.94
C TYR A 106 -11.12 4.56 -9.59
N GLY A 107 -10.59 5.61 -8.97
CA GLY A 107 -11.28 6.87 -8.73
C GLY A 107 -11.88 7.02 -7.33
N TRP A 108 -12.35 8.23 -7.04
CA TRP A 108 -12.86 8.64 -5.74
C TRP A 108 -14.14 7.91 -5.30
N LYS A 109 -14.84 7.23 -6.19
CA LYS A 109 -15.96 6.34 -5.80
C LYS A 109 -15.56 5.25 -4.82
N TYR A 110 -14.26 4.94 -4.73
CA TYR A 110 -13.69 4.02 -3.74
C TYR A 110 -13.07 4.76 -2.53
N GLY A 111 -13.30 6.06 -2.38
CA GLY A 111 -12.72 6.86 -1.29
C GLY A 111 -13.14 6.41 0.12
N ALA A 112 -14.34 5.84 0.27
CA ALA A 112 -14.81 5.31 1.56
C ALA A 112 -13.90 4.20 2.14
N ILE A 113 -13.05 3.59 1.33
CA ILE A 113 -12.10 2.55 1.75
C ILE A 113 -11.03 3.07 2.73
N TYR A 114 -10.84 4.39 2.80
CA TYR A 114 -9.97 4.99 3.81
C TYR A 114 -10.53 4.86 5.24
N ILE A 115 -11.84 4.64 5.40
CA ILE A 115 -12.45 4.42 6.73
C ILE A 115 -11.88 3.15 7.38
N PRO A 116 -11.97 1.95 6.78
CA PRO A 116 -11.34 0.76 7.36
C PRO A 116 -9.81 0.86 7.43
N ALA A 117 -9.14 1.58 6.52
CA ALA A 117 -7.70 1.80 6.62
C ALA A 117 -7.34 2.65 7.85
N SER A 118 -8.13 3.69 8.15
CA SER A 118 -7.97 4.50 9.36
C SER A 118 -8.26 3.70 10.64
N PHE A 119 -9.24 2.79 10.58
CA PHE A 119 -9.52 1.87 11.68
C PHE A 119 -8.29 0.97 11.99
N VAL A 120 -7.58 0.47 10.97
CA VAL A 120 -6.33 -0.28 11.18
C VAL A 120 -5.33 0.57 11.98
N GLY A 121 -5.09 1.83 11.57
CA GLY A 121 -4.19 2.72 12.31
C GLY A 121 -4.64 2.94 13.76
N TRP A 122 -5.91 3.25 13.96
CA TRP A 122 -6.47 3.42 15.30
C TRP A 122 -6.33 2.17 16.16
N SER A 123 -6.55 0.98 15.60
CA SER A 123 -6.39 -0.28 16.33
C SER A 123 -4.97 -0.46 16.88
N ARG A 124 -3.94 0.01 16.15
CA ARG A 124 -2.53 -0.06 16.62
C ARG A 124 -2.25 0.89 17.78
N ILE A 125 -2.88 2.05 17.77
CA ILE A 125 -2.80 3.01 18.90
C ILE A 125 -3.51 2.43 20.13
N LYS A 126 -4.73 1.90 19.94
CA LYS A 126 -5.54 1.33 21.02
C LYS A 126 -4.86 0.15 21.69
N SER A 127 -4.20 -0.73 20.94
CA SER A 127 -3.44 -1.87 21.47
C SER A 127 -2.03 -1.50 21.95
N LYS A 128 -1.66 -0.22 21.98
CA LYS A 128 -0.35 0.28 22.40
C LYS A 128 0.85 -0.32 21.63
N ASN A 129 0.59 -0.83 20.42
CA ASN A 129 1.64 -1.36 19.54
C ASN A 129 2.40 -0.24 18.82
N HIS A 130 1.74 0.89 18.58
CA HIS A 130 2.28 2.07 17.92
C HIS A 130 1.66 3.34 18.50
N ASP A 131 2.36 4.46 18.39
CA ASP A 131 1.84 5.78 18.72
C ASP A 131 1.16 6.45 17.50
N PHE A 132 0.66 7.65 17.71
CA PHE A 132 -0.01 8.42 16.66
C PHE A 132 0.95 8.80 15.51
N TYR A 133 2.22 9.08 15.83
CA TYR A 133 3.22 9.45 14.83
C TYR A 133 3.63 8.27 13.96
N ASP A 134 3.77 7.08 14.53
CA ASP A 134 4.06 5.84 13.80
C ASP A 134 2.96 5.51 12.80
N VAL A 135 1.71 5.67 13.23
CA VAL A 135 0.53 5.47 12.39
C VAL A 135 0.46 6.52 11.30
N GLY A 136 0.71 7.79 11.62
CA GLY A 136 0.76 8.89 10.65
C GLY A 136 1.83 8.67 9.57
N ARG A 137 3.05 8.33 9.99
CA ARG A 137 4.16 7.99 9.07
C ARG A 137 3.80 6.79 8.19
N GLY A 138 3.17 5.76 8.76
CA GLY A 138 2.70 4.59 8.05
C GLY A 138 1.66 4.93 6.98
N ALA A 139 0.67 5.76 7.32
CA ALA A 139 -0.36 6.20 6.38
C ALA A 139 0.26 6.99 5.21
N ILE A 140 1.13 7.95 5.51
CA ILE A 140 1.84 8.77 4.50
C ILE A 140 2.68 7.88 3.59
N LEU A 141 3.44 6.94 4.14
CA LEU A 141 4.29 6.03 3.36
C LEU A 141 3.46 5.16 2.41
N GLY A 142 2.34 4.58 2.88
CA GLY A 142 1.44 3.78 2.07
C GLY A 142 0.83 4.58 0.91
N ILE A 143 0.39 5.82 1.17
CA ILE A 143 -0.16 6.73 0.16
C ILE A 143 0.92 7.13 -0.85
N ILE A 144 2.06 7.64 -0.41
CA ILE A 144 3.14 8.13 -1.29
C ILE A 144 3.64 7.00 -2.20
N SER A 145 3.89 5.80 -1.65
CA SER A 145 4.34 4.63 -2.42
C SER A 145 3.38 4.29 -3.56
N THR A 146 2.08 4.46 -3.32
CA THR A 146 1.06 4.26 -4.34
C THR A 146 1.08 5.38 -5.38
N TYR A 147 1.13 6.64 -4.93
CA TYR A 147 1.03 7.79 -5.83
C TYR A 147 2.22 7.93 -6.79
N ILE A 148 3.41 7.47 -6.40
CA ILE A 148 4.61 7.45 -7.25
C ILE A 148 4.39 6.57 -8.49
N PHE A 149 3.82 5.39 -8.34
CA PHE A 149 3.72 4.41 -9.43
C PHE A 149 2.33 4.32 -10.06
N THR A 150 1.28 4.82 -9.39
CA THR A 150 -0.10 4.60 -9.80
C THR A 150 -0.75 5.89 -10.30
N ARG A 151 -1.35 5.82 -11.48
CA ARG A 151 -2.22 6.85 -12.06
C ARG A 151 -3.62 6.29 -12.26
N HIS A 152 -4.60 7.16 -12.44
CA HIS A 152 -5.96 6.75 -12.77
C HIS A 152 -5.97 5.87 -14.03
N ARG A 153 -6.84 4.85 -14.07
CA ARG A 153 -6.88 3.88 -15.17
C ARG A 153 -7.15 4.53 -16.53
N ASN A 154 -8.05 5.49 -16.57
CA ASN A 154 -8.46 6.20 -17.79
C ASN A 154 -7.52 7.38 -18.15
N LYS A 155 -6.43 7.58 -17.41
CA LYS A 155 -5.44 8.64 -17.65
C LYS A 155 -4.07 8.07 -18.01
N ASP A 156 -4.04 6.92 -18.67
CA ASP A 156 -2.80 6.38 -19.23
C ASP A 156 -2.46 7.17 -20.50
N SER A 157 -1.67 8.23 -20.36
CA SER A 157 -1.12 8.97 -21.49
C SER A 157 -0.14 8.09 -22.27
N HIS A 158 -0.31 8.01 -23.57
CA HIS A 158 0.62 7.33 -24.47
C HIS A 158 1.43 8.37 -25.25
N LEU A 159 2.75 8.33 -25.11
CA LEU A 159 3.67 9.04 -25.99
C LEU A 159 4.14 8.05 -27.05
N MET A 160 3.77 8.28 -28.30
CA MET A 160 4.22 7.43 -29.42
C MET A 160 5.01 8.28 -30.40
N PRO A 161 6.17 7.80 -30.90
CA PRO A 161 6.83 8.46 -32.00
C PRO A 161 5.92 8.40 -33.25
N LEU A 162 5.68 9.53 -33.87
CA LEU A 162 4.98 9.64 -35.14
C LEU A 162 6.05 9.63 -36.25
N ILE A 163 6.15 8.49 -36.94
CA ILE A 163 7.07 8.34 -38.07
C ILE A 163 6.20 8.10 -39.32
N LYS A 164 6.07 9.17 -40.16
CA LYS A 164 5.45 9.09 -41.48
C LYS A 164 6.48 9.56 -42.54
N PRO A 165 6.34 9.16 -43.81
CA PRO A 165 7.18 9.73 -44.86
C PRO A 165 7.07 11.26 -44.80
N ASN A 166 8.20 11.94 -44.65
CA ASN A 166 8.31 13.41 -44.52
C ASN A 166 7.74 14.07 -43.26
N THR A 167 7.40 13.30 -42.22
CA THR A 167 6.92 13.89 -40.94
C THR A 167 7.47 13.08 -39.76
N TYR A 168 8.27 13.75 -38.95
CA TYR A 168 8.77 13.20 -37.68
C TYR A 168 8.17 14.02 -36.54
N GLY A 169 7.60 13.36 -35.53
CA GLY A 169 6.97 14.03 -34.39
C GLY A 169 6.71 13.10 -33.23
N LEU A 170 6.18 13.65 -32.16
CA LEU A 170 5.70 12.90 -31.00
C LEU A 170 4.18 13.04 -30.92
N ASN A 171 3.47 11.92 -30.95
CA ASN A 171 2.02 11.91 -30.71
C ASN A 171 1.79 11.70 -29.21
N PHE A 172 1.19 12.70 -28.58
CA PHE A 172 0.78 12.64 -27.18
C PHE A 172 -0.74 12.48 -27.13
N THR A 173 -1.19 11.28 -26.76
CA THR A 173 -2.61 11.01 -26.52
C THR A 173 -2.87 11.06 -25.02
N TYR A 174 -3.72 12.00 -24.62
CA TYR A 174 -4.20 12.14 -23.24
C TYR A 174 -5.71 11.81 -23.25
N GLU A 175 -6.09 10.71 -22.57
CA GLU A 175 -7.51 10.40 -22.34
C GLU A 175 -7.96 11.07 -21.05
N TRP A 176 -9.01 11.88 -21.16
CA TRP A 176 -9.64 12.65 -20.07
C TRP A 176 -10.43 11.78 -19.10
#